data_f9d5bc0834186d4a33e13f7ef99b63e3
#
_entry.id   f9d5bc0834186d4a33e13f7ef99b63e3
#
_cell.length_a   1.000
_cell.length_b   1.000
_cell.length_c   1.000
_cell.angle_alpha   90.00
_cell.angle_beta   90.00
_cell.angle_gamma   90.00
#
_symmetry.space_group_name_H-M   'P 1'
#
loop_
_entity.id
_entity.type
_entity.pdbx_description
1 polymer ?
#
loop_
_entity_poly.entity_id
_entity_poly.type
_entity_poly.pdbx_seq_one_letter_code
_entity_poly.pdbx_strand_id
1 'polypeptide(L)'
;MNKRKRGILLLLIAMLVLLTGTTVSAKGTASHGTKKFVSTNRITKKTLDSMNLQKVDKLMIVAHPDDEMLWGGMHLIKDNYLVVCLTNGNTRRYGTRRAKELQAVLAKTRDKGIILNYPDYNRSGQVDDWSSYTKAIKKDLTVLLKYKKWTEVVTHNKQGEYGHKQHKKTNRLVTECFQQVKPEGATLMYFGKYHRGKYKGKTSYTKAEIRKKANILKLYKSQAKSVKKLSHMNPYENWTV
;
A
#
# COMPACT_ATOMS: atom_id res chain seq x y z
N MET A 1 15.85 -10.59 97.41
CA MET A 1 14.56 -9.89 97.01
C MET A 1 14.38 -9.99 95.52
N ASN A 2 13.43 -10.75 95.14
CA ASN A 2 12.97 -11.23 93.81
C ASN A 2 12.80 -10.19 92.72
N LYS A 3 13.10 -10.59 91.57
CA LYS A 3 12.15 -10.49 90.43
C LYS A 3 12.52 -11.40 89.26
N ARG A 4 11.59 -12.34 88.99
CA ARG A 4 11.60 -13.29 87.88
C ARG A 4 11.50 -12.54 86.57
N LYS A 5 12.34 -12.87 85.61
CA LYS A 5 12.11 -12.54 84.21
C LYS A 5 11.83 -13.85 83.44
N ARG A 6 10.58 -13.95 82.98
CA ARG A 6 10.14 -15.00 82.07
C ARG A 6 10.67 -14.71 80.68
N GLY A 7 11.47 -15.63 80.16
CA GLY A 7 11.89 -15.60 78.75
C GLY A 7 10.79 -16.18 77.90
N ILE A 8 10.39 -15.46 76.88
CA ILE A 8 9.50 -15.91 75.84
C ILE A 8 10.37 -16.48 74.71
N LEU A 9 10.25 -17.79 74.48
CA LEU A 9 10.88 -18.51 73.38
C LEU A 9 10.06 -18.26 72.12
N LEU A 10 10.54 -17.45 71.19
CA LEU A 10 9.98 -17.24 69.88
C LEU A 10 10.49 -18.33 68.95
N LEU A 11 9.62 -19.29 68.61
CA LEU A 11 9.83 -20.24 67.55
C LEU A 11 9.66 -19.50 66.21
N LEU A 12 10.77 -19.30 65.51
CA LEU A 12 10.79 -18.89 64.09
C LEU A 12 10.56 -20.11 63.23
N ILE A 13 9.35 -20.29 62.74
CA ILE A 13 9.02 -21.25 61.67
C ILE A 13 9.45 -20.59 60.36
N ALA A 14 10.56 -21.00 59.81
CA ALA A 14 11.00 -20.65 58.46
C ALA A 14 10.07 -21.36 57.45
N MET A 15 9.11 -20.65 56.91
CA MET A 15 8.26 -21.13 55.80
C MET A 15 9.02 -20.96 54.49
N LEU A 16 9.61 -22.05 54.01
CA LEU A 16 10.32 -22.14 52.71
C LEU A 16 9.24 -22.10 51.62
N VAL A 17 8.92 -20.90 51.09
CA VAL A 17 8.08 -20.74 49.92
C VAL A 17 8.93 -21.07 48.68
N LEU A 18 8.75 -22.26 48.14
CA LEU A 18 9.23 -22.64 46.81
C LEU A 18 8.46 -21.80 45.79
N LEU A 19 9.02 -20.67 45.38
CA LEU A 19 8.58 -19.95 44.19
C LEU A 19 8.95 -20.76 42.94
N THR A 20 8.04 -21.61 42.46
CA THR A 20 8.09 -22.10 41.10
C THR A 20 7.82 -20.92 40.17
N GLY A 21 8.90 -20.29 39.72
CA GLY A 21 8.83 -19.27 38.71
C GLY A 21 8.32 -19.85 37.37
N THR A 22 7.02 -19.83 37.15
CA THR A 22 6.48 -19.94 35.81
C THR A 22 6.89 -18.69 35.06
N THR A 23 7.95 -18.78 34.25
CA THR A 23 8.26 -17.77 33.26
C THR A 23 7.10 -17.72 32.28
N VAL A 24 6.14 -16.85 32.52
CA VAL A 24 5.18 -16.44 31.49
C VAL A 24 6.01 -15.74 30.42
N SER A 25 6.34 -16.49 29.37
CA SER A 25 6.89 -15.92 28.16
C SER A 25 5.86 -14.95 27.62
N ALA A 26 6.01 -13.68 27.91
CA ALA A 26 5.24 -12.63 27.27
C ALA A 26 5.49 -12.78 25.77
N LYS A 27 4.51 -13.34 25.05
CA LYS A 27 4.46 -13.22 23.59
C LYS A 27 4.62 -11.74 23.29
N GLY A 28 5.80 -11.34 22.83
CA GLY A 28 6.09 -9.98 22.46
C GLY A 28 5.00 -9.49 21.55
N THR A 29 4.23 -8.51 21.99
CA THR A 29 3.31 -7.77 21.14
C THR A 29 4.16 -7.22 20.02
N ALA A 30 3.98 -7.75 18.81
CA ALA A 30 4.70 -7.30 17.64
C ALA A 30 4.51 -5.77 17.55
N SER A 31 5.59 -5.03 17.75
CA SER A 31 5.59 -3.57 17.63
C SER A 31 5.16 -3.25 16.21
N HIS A 32 3.93 -2.79 16.05
CA HIS A 32 3.43 -2.36 14.75
C HIS A 32 4.13 -1.06 14.37
N GLY A 33 4.68 -1.04 13.18
CA GLY A 33 5.35 0.14 12.65
C GLY A 33 4.43 1.35 12.53
N THR A 34 5.00 2.53 12.55
CA THR A 34 4.27 3.81 12.55
C THR A 34 4.26 4.51 11.20
N LYS A 35 5.09 4.06 10.26
CA LYS A 35 5.26 4.70 8.96
C LYS A 35 3.98 4.66 8.14
N LYS A 36 3.64 5.79 7.53
CA LYS A 36 2.51 5.91 6.60
C LYS A 36 2.95 5.84 5.13
N PHE A 37 4.21 6.19 4.86
CA PHE A 37 4.78 6.19 3.52
C PHE A 37 6.23 5.73 3.56
N VAL A 38 6.62 4.89 2.59
CA VAL A 38 7.98 4.35 2.46
C VAL A 38 8.44 4.47 1.01
N SER A 39 9.61 5.06 0.80
CA SER A 39 10.35 4.99 -0.47
C SER A 39 11.47 3.96 -0.32
N THR A 40 11.51 2.98 -1.22
CA THR A 40 12.47 1.87 -1.12
C THR A 40 12.76 1.26 -2.49
N ASN A 41 13.90 0.59 -2.60
CA ASN A 41 14.27 -0.13 -3.82
C ASN A 41 13.63 -1.53 -3.88
N ARG A 42 13.23 -2.10 -2.76
CA ARG A 42 12.68 -3.46 -2.66
C ARG A 42 11.64 -3.55 -1.53
N ILE A 43 10.65 -4.38 -1.74
CA ILE A 43 9.69 -4.74 -0.67
C ILE A 43 10.25 -5.93 0.11
N THR A 44 10.35 -5.76 1.42
CA THR A 44 10.75 -6.81 2.37
C THR A 44 9.71 -6.89 3.49
N LYS A 45 9.71 -8.01 4.22
CA LYS A 45 8.90 -8.12 5.43
C LYS A 45 9.19 -6.95 6.40
N LYS A 46 10.47 -6.60 6.60
CA LYS A 46 10.89 -5.47 7.45
C LYS A 46 10.29 -4.13 6.96
N THR A 47 10.21 -3.92 5.65
CA THR A 47 9.56 -2.74 5.08
C THR A 47 8.10 -2.66 5.51
N LEU A 48 7.37 -3.77 5.35
CA LEU A 48 5.94 -3.86 5.68
C LEU A 48 5.69 -3.78 7.20
N ASP A 49 6.51 -4.45 8.01
CA ASP A 49 6.45 -4.38 9.49
C ASP A 49 6.70 -2.95 10.01
N SER A 50 7.47 -2.13 9.29
CA SER A 50 7.70 -0.73 9.66
C SER A 50 6.49 0.17 9.44
N MET A 51 5.45 -0.32 8.78
CA MET A 51 4.26 0.45 8.43
C MET A 51 3.09 0.12 9.36
N ASN A 52 2.19 1.08 9.56
CA ASN A 52 0.94 0.85 10.29
C ASN A 52 -0.12 0.28 9.33
N LEU A 53 -0.17 -1.05 9.20
CA LEU A 53 -1.08 -1.76 8.30
C LEU A 53 -2.20 -2.54 9.02
N GLN A 54 -2.44 -2.28 10.33
CA GLN A 54 -3.43 -3.04 11.11
C GLN A 54 -4.85 -2.93 10.53
N LYS A 55 -5.25 -1.72 10.14
CA LYS A 55 -6.59 -1.41 9.62
C LYS A 55 -6.61 -1.29 8.09
N VAL A 56 -5.64 -1.89 7.42
CA VAL A 56 -5.50 -1.84 5.96
C VAL A 56 -5.53 -3.26 5.44
N ASP A 57 -6.61 -3.64 4.79
CA ASP A 57 -6.83 -4.98 4.23
C ASP A 57 -7.00 -4.96 2.70
N LYS A 58 -6.93 -3.77 2.10
CA LYS A 58 -7.01 -3.57 0.66
C LYS A 58 -5.69 -3.09 0.09
N LEU A 59 -5.33 -3.62 -1.07
CA LEU A 59 -4.05 -3.40 -1.74
C LEU A 59 -4.28 -2.86 -3.15
N MET A 60 -3.67 -1.73 -3.48
CA MET A 60 -3.67 -1.17 -4.82
C MET A 60 -2.25 -1.13 -5.37
N ILE A 61 -2.02 -1.73 -6.53
CA ILE A 61 -0.69 -1.81 -7.17
C ILE A 61 -0.74 -1.09 -8.51
N VAL A 62 0.05 -0.02 -8.64
CA VAL A 62 0.07 0.85 -9.81
C VAL A 62 1.47 1.01 -10.38
N ALA A 63 1.54 1.39 -11.66
CA ALA A 63 2.80 1.63 -12.34
C ALA A 63 3.44 2.95 -11.92
N HIS A 64 2.68 4.06 -11.95
CA HIS A 64 3.21 5.42 -11.76
C HIS A 64 2.48 6.18 -10.68
N PRO A 65 3.15 7.17 -10.06
CA PRO A 65 2.45 8.15 -9.22
C PRO A 65 1.47 8.98 -10.07
N ASP A 66 0.24 8.98 -9.77
CA ASP A 66 -0.99 9.55 -10.34
C ASP A 66 -2.03 8.49 -10.78
N ASP A 67 -1.59 7.29 -11.16
CA ASP A 67 -2.49 6.21 -11.61
C ASP A 67 -3.52 5.83 -10.55
N GLU A 68 -3.08 5.74 -9.27
CA GLU A 68 -3.95 5.36 -8.16
C GLU A 68 -5.13 6.32 -8.01
N MET A 69 -4.86 7.61 -8.22
CA MET A 69 -5.88 8.65 -8.07
C MET A 69 -6.69 8.85 -9.35
N LEU A 70 -6.10 8.64 -10.52
CA LEU A 70 -6.79 8.71 -11.81
C LEU A 70 -7.82 7.60 -11.94
N TRP A 71 -7.46 6.36 -11.59
CA TRP A 71 -8.25 5.14 -11.86
C TRP A 71 -8.94 4.55 -10.64
N GLY A 72 -8.53 4.97 -9.42
CA GLY A 72 -9.05 4.44 -8.16
C GLY A 72 -9.32 5.49 -7.08
N GLY A 73 -9.32 6.78 -7.44
CA GLY A 73 -9.39 7.86 -6.46
C GLY A 73 -10.68 7.90 -5.63
N MET A 74 -11.80 7.42 -6.16
CA MET A 74 -13.05 7.34 -5.39
C MET A 74 -12.98 6.25 -4.33
N HIS A 75 -12.32 5.13 -4.65
CA HIS A 75 -12.08 4.04 -3.71
C HIS A 75 -11.13 4.49 -2.60
N LEU A 76 -10.03 5.17 -2.94
CA LEU A 76 -9.09 5.75 -1.97
C LEU A 76 -9.73 6.79 -1.03
N ILE A 77 -10.73 7.53 -1.52
CA ILE A 77 -11.46 8.52 -0.72
C ILE A 77 -12.40 7.84 0.30
N LYS A 78 -12.89 6.65 0.00
CA LYS A 78 -13.91 5.93 0.79
C LYS A 78 -13.33 4.88 1.73
N ASP A 79 -12.25 4.22 1.32
CA ASP A 79 -11.65 3.08 2.01
C ASP A 79 -10.19 3.33 2.40
N ASN A 80 -9.56 2.35 3.07
CA ASN A 80 -8.16 2.41 3.45
C ASN A 80 -7.35 1.40 2.65
N TYR A 81 -6.42 1.89 1.83
CA TYR A 81 -5.54 1.06 1.00
C TYR A 81 -4.08 1.15 1.42
N LEU A 82 -3.34 0.07 1.14
CA LEU A 82 -1.92 0.17 0.87
C LEU A 82 -1.74 0.37 -0.62
N VAL A 83 -1.29 1.56 -1.02
CA VAL A 83 -0.93 1.86 -2.41
C VAL A 83 0.54 1.55 -2.63
N VAL A 84 0.83 0.71 -3.62
CA VAL A 84 2.20 0.36 -4.02
C VAL A 84 2.43 0.84 -5.44
N CYS A 85 3.28 1.84 -5.60
CA CYS A 85 3.69 2.36 -6.89
C CYS A 85 5.03 1.75 -7.31
N LEU A 86 5.10 1.15 -8.49
CA LEU A 86 6.28 0.43 -8.95
C LEU A 86 7.41 1.36 -9.38
N THR A 87 7.10 2.50 -10.00
CA THR A 87 8.11 3.52 -10.33
C THR A 87 7.98 4.74 -9.42
N ASN A 88 9.04 5.49 -9.25
CA ASN A 88 8.97 6.83 -8.67
C ASN A 88 8.79 7.92 -9.75
N GLY A 89 8.54 7.53 -10.99
CA GLY A 89 8.46 8.42 -12.13
C GLY A 89 9.82 9.02 -12.51
N ASN A 90 10.88 8.24 -12.41
CA ASN A 90 12.27 8.62 -12.63
C ASN A 90 12.55 9.16 -14.03
N THR A 91 12.11 10.36 -14.28
CA THR A 91 12.70 11.18 -15.33
C THR A 91 13.74 12.08 -14.69
N ARG A 92 14.80 12.46 -15.42
CA ARG A 92 15.77 13.48 -14.95
C ARG A 92 15.08 14.74 -14.40
N ARG A 93 13.87 15.02 -14.92
CA ARG A 93 13.10 16.23 -14.59
C ARG A 93 12.21 16.11 -13.34
N TYR A 94 11.68 14.93 -13.03
CA TYR A 94 10.58 14.81 -12.07
C TYR A 94 10.78 13.83 -10.91
N GLY A 95 11.85 13.02 -10.88
CA GLY A 95 12.02 11.86 -10.02
C GLY A 95 11.53 12.01 -8.57
N THR A 96 12.19 12.85 -7.78
CA THR A 96 11.81 13.06 -6.36
C THR A 96 10.50 13.83 -6.20
N ARG A 97 10.11 14.63 -7.19
CA ARG A 97 8.90 15.43 -7.15
C ARG A 97 7.64 14.57 -7.19
N ARG A 98 7.58 13.59 -8.09
CA ARG A 98 6.41 12.69 -8.21
C ARG A 98 6.20 11.86 -6.94
N ALA A 99 7.27 11.40 -6.30
CA ALA A 99 7.18 10.69 -5.03
C ALA A 99 6.57 11.56 -3.91
N LYS A 100 6.96 12.84 -3.83
CA LYS A 100 6.38 13.79 -2.88
C LYS A 100 4.92 14.11 -3.19
N GLU A 101 4.55 14.18 -4.47
CA GLU A 101 3.16 14.39 -4.90
C GLU A 101 2.29 13.19 -4.52
N LEU A 102 2.72 11.95 -4.77
CA LEU A 102 2.04 10.74 -4.32
C LEU A 102 1.86 10.73 -2.80
N GLN A 103 2.93 11.01 -2.04
CA GLN A 103 2.84 11.07 -0.57
C GLN A 103 1.81 12.11 -0.11
N ALA A 104 1.75 13.28 -0.74
CA ALA A 104 0.77 14.32 -0.41
C ALA A 104 -0.67 13.89 -0.74
N VAL A 105 -0.88 13.19 -1.86
CA VAL A 105 -2.18 12.64 -2.25
C VAL A 105 -2.65 11.59 -1.24
N LEU A 106 -1.81 10.61 -0.91
CA LEU A 106 -2.16 9.55 0.03
C LEU A 106 -2.40 10.09 1.46
N ALA A 107 -1.74 11.20 1.83
CA ALA A 107 -2.04 11.89 3.09
C ALA A 107 -3.45 12.49 3.09
N LYS A 108 -3.98 12.97 1.94
CA LYS A 108 -5.34 13.50 1.81
C LYS A 108 -6.41 12.43 1.84
N THR A 109 -6.13 11.26 1.28
CA THR A 109 -7.04 10.11 1.30
C THR A 109 -6.88 9.23 2.55
N ARG A 110 -5.82 9.45 3.36
CA ARG A 110 -5.44 8.71 4.58
C ARG A 110 -4.88 7.31 4.31
N ASP A 111 -4.55 7.02 3.07
CA ASP A 111 -3.96 5.76 2.66
C ASP A 111 -2.50 5.62 3.10
N LYS A 112 -2.01 4.40 3.02
CA LYS A 112 -0.60 4.08 3.20
C LYS A 112 0.06 3.93 1.84
N GLY A 113 1.36 4.23 1.75
CA GLY A 113 2.06 4.17 0.48
C GLY A 113 3.43 3.53 0.53
N ILE A 114 3.73 2.77 -0.49
CA ILE A 114 5.09 2.35 -0.84
C ILE A 114 5.36 2.83 -2.25
N ILE A 115 6.50 3.48 -2.45
CA ILE A 115 7.00 3.81 -3.77
C ILE A 115 8.33 3.10 -4.00
N LEU A 116 8.38 2.33 -5.07
CA LEU A 116 9.59 1.67 -5.57
C LEU A 116 10.29 2.58 -6.58
N ASN A 117 11.44 2.18 -7.06
CA ASN A 117 12.22 2.96 -8.03
C ASN A 117 12.56 2.16 -9.29
N TYR A 118 11.69 1.23 -9.70
CA TYR A 118 11.85 0.64 -11.02
C TYR A 118 11.81 1.76 -12.07
N PRO A 119 12.64 1.68 -13.13
CA PRO A 119 12.78 2.79 -14.07
C PRO A 119 11.48 3.03 -14.85
N ASP A 120 11.07 4.29 -14.98
CA ASP A 120 10.00 4.72 -15.88
C ASP A 120 10.53 4.74 -17.32
N TYR A 121 11.74 5.30 -17.50
CA TYR A 121 12.43 5.37 -18.77
C TYR A 121 13.80 4.67 -18.72
N ASN A 122 14.19 4.01 -19.80
CA ASN A 122 15.51 3.44 -19.97
C ASN A 122 16.54 4.54 -20.31
N ARG A 123 17.81 4.15 -20.46
CA ARG A 123 18.91 5.08 -20.76
C ARG A 123 18.76 5.80 -22.09
N SER A 124 18.05 5.21 -23.07
CA SER A 124 17.76 5.81 -24.37
C SER A 124 16.56 6.75 -24.37
N GLY A 125 15.93 6.96 -23.20
CA GLY A 125 14.76 7.84 -23.07
C GLY A 125 13.44 7.23 -23.54
N GLN A 126 13.40 5.93 -23.77
CA GLN A 126 12.19 5.19 -24.07
C GLN A 126 11.57 4.65 -22.78
N VAL A 127 10.25 4.45 -22.77
CA VAL A 127 9.56 3.78 -21.66
C VAL A 127 10.19 2.40 -21.46
N ASP A 128 10.70 2.14 -20.24
CA ASP A 128 11.30 0.87 -19.89
C ASP A 128 10.24 -0.25 -19.88
N ASP A 129 10.53 -1.38 -20.48
CA ASP A 129 9.62 -2.52 -20.56
C ASP A 129 9.73 -3.47 -19.34
N TRP A 130 10.65 -3.19 -18.43
CA TRP A 130 10.99 -3.97 -17.24
C TRP A 130 11.40 -5.43 -17.51
N SER A 131 11.91 -5.74 -18.71
CA SER A 131 12.38 -7.09 -19.01
C SER A 131 13.46 -7.53 -18.03
N SER A 132 14.46 -6.68 -17.81
CA SER A 132 15.56 -6.92 -16.85
C SER A 132 15.11 -6.91 -15.38
N TYR A 133 13.97 -6.29 -15.05
CA TYR A 133 13.47 -6.15 -13.69
C TYR A 133 12.34 -7.11 -13.35
N THR A 134 11.86 -7.88 -14.32
CA THR A 134 10.69 -8.77 -14.16
C THR A 134 10.81 -9.70 -12.95
N LYS A 135 11.95 -10.37 -12.77
CA LYS A 135 12.21 -11.26 -11.63
C LYS A 135 12.18 -10.52 -10.29
N ALA A 136 12.75 -9.33 -10.25
CA ALA A 136 12.79 -8.50 -9.05
C ALA A 136 11.39 -7.99 -8.68
N ILE A 137 10.61 -7.50 -9.66
CA ILE A 137 9.23 -7.06 -9.44
C ILE A 137 8.37 -8.23 -8.93
N LYS A 138 8.44 -9.40 -9.56
CA LYS A 138 7.70 -10.59 -9.09
C LYS A 138 8.06 -10.98 -7.66
N LYS A 139 9.33 -10.87 -7.25
CA LYS A 139 9.75 -11.13 -5.87
C LYS A 139 9.11 -10.13 -4.91
N ASP A 140 9.10 -8.85 -5.23
CA ASP A 140 8.47 -7.82 -4.40
C ASP A 140 6.94 -8.04 -4.28
N LEU A 141 6.28 -8.32 -5.41
CA LEU A 141 4.84 -8.63 -5.44
C LEU A 141 4.51 -9.88 -4.61
N THR A 142 5.33 -10.92 -4.69
CA THR A 142 5.14 -12.15 -3.90
C THR A 142 5.25 -11.88 -2.40
N VAL A 143 6.24 -11.09 -1.96
CA VAL A 143 6.37 -10.70 -0.54
C VAL A 143 5.14 -9.92 -0.10
N LEU A 144 4.67 -8.98 -0.90
CA LEU A 144 3.51 -8.15 -0.62
C LEU A 144 2.22 -8.97 -0.50
N LEU A 145 1.95 -9.83 -1.47
CA LEU A 145 0.74 -10.66 -1.50
C LEU A 145 0.69 -11.70 -0.38
N LYS A 146 1.85 -12.20 0.09
CA LYS A 146 1.96 -13.15 1.20
C LYS A 146 1.98 -12.50 2.58
N TYR A 147 2.11 -11.18 2.66
CA TYR A 147 2.40 -10.51 3.93
C TYR A 147 1.29 -10.64 4.97
N LYS A 148 0.04 -10.53 4.54
CA LYS A 148 -1.16 -10.64 5.37
C LYS A 148 -2.36 -11.09 4.54
N LYS A 149 -3.48 -11.36 5.19
CA LYS A 149 -4.76 -11.55 4.49
C LYS A 149 -5.22 -10.21 3.91
N TRP A 150 -5.31 -10.17 2.58
CA TRP A 150 -5.91 -9.07 1.83
C TRP A 150 -7.33 -9.43 1.47
N THR A 151 -8.28 -8.52 1.56
CA THR A 151 -9.66 -8.72 1.09
C THR A 151 -9.79 -8.35 -0.38
N GLU A 152 -9.00 -7.37 -0.82
CA GLU A 152 -9.02 -6.89 -2.20
C GLU A 152 -7.60 -6.54 -2.66
N VAL A 153 -7.29 -6.94 -3.88
CA VAL A 153 -6.08 -6.52 -4.60
C VAL A 153 -6.51 -5.91 -5.91
N VAL A 154 -6.17 -4.65 -6.16
CA VAL A 154 -6.54 -3.98 -7.40
C VAL A 154 -5.30 -3.50 -8.16
N THR A 155 -5.37 -3.57 -9.49
CA THR A 155 -4.31 -3.12 -10.37
C THR A 155 -4.84 -2.66 -11.74
N HIS A 156 -3.95 -2.28 -12.63
CA HIS A 156 -4.26 -1.92 -14.00
C HIS A 156 -5.03 -3.00 -14.76
N ASN A 157 -5.83 -2.62 -15.74
CA ASN A 157 -6.50 -3.57 -16.62
C ASN A 157 -5.56 -4.12 -17.71
N LYS A 158 -5.96 -5.20 -18.36
CA LYS A 158 -5.18 -5.89 -19.40
C LYS A 158 -4.81 -4.98 -20.59
N GLN A 159 -5.66 -4.01 -20.90
CA GLN A 159 -5.43 -3.04 -21.98
C GLN A 159 -4.47 -1.92 -21.57
N GLY A 160 -4.16 -1.79 -20.25
CA GLY A 160 -3.35 -0.69 -19.70
C GLY A 160 -4.06 0.64 -19.85
N GLU A 161 -5.36 0.68 -19.56
CA GLU A 161 -6.32 1.77 -19.71
C GLU A 161 -6.31 2.34 -21.14
N TYR A 162 -5.43 3.27 -21.41
CA TYR A 162 -5.24 3.88 -22.74
C TYR A 162 -4.10 3.26 -23.56
N GLY A 163 -3.59 2.08 -23.18
CA GLY A 163 -2.57 1.34 -23.91
C GLY A 163 -1.15 1.50 -23.39
N HIS A 164 -0.96 2.06 -22.18
CA HIS A 164 0.37 2.29 -21.62
C HIS A 164 1.13 0.97 -21.38
N LYS A 165 2.37 0.86 -21.88
CA LYS A 165 3.16 -0.37 -21.83
C LYS A 165 3.38 -0.87 -20.39
N GLN A 166 3.75 0.02 -19.47
CA GLN A 166 4.01 -0.36 -18.08
C GLN A 166 2.73 -0.68 -17.32
N HIS A 167 1.56 -0.10 -17.65
CA HIS A 167 0.27 -0.54 -17.09
C HIS A 167 -0.05 -1.98 -17.49
N LYS A 168 0.10 -2.32 -18.77
CA LYS A 168 -0.05 -3.71 -19.27
C LYS A 168 0.92 -4.67 -18.58
N LYS A 169 2.16 -4.24 -18.39
CA LYS A 169 3.18 -5.04 -17.69
C LYS A 169 2.81 -5.24 -16.22
N THR A 170 2.36 -4.18 -15.53
CA THR A 170 1.89 -4.24 -14.14
C THR A 170 0.72 -5.19 -14.00
N ASN A 171 -0.32 -5.05 -14.85
CA ASN A 171 -1.45 -5.99 -14.89
C ASN A 171 -0.96 -7.43 -14.97
N ARG A 172 -0.13 -7.75 -15.97
CA ARG A 172 0.37 -9.12 -16.18
C ARG A 172 1.12 -9.65 -14.97
N LEU A 173 2.06 -8.89 -14.42
CA LEU A 173 2.89 -9.34 -13.31
C LEU A 173 2.08 -9.52 -12.02
N VAL A 174 1.15 -8.60 -11.73
CA VAL A 174 0.27 -8.73 -10.56
C VAL A 174 -0.65 -9.93 -10.71
N THR A 175 -1.27 -10.11 -11.87
CA THR A 175 -2.16 -11.26 -12.14
C THR A 175 -1.41 -12.59 -12.01
N GLU A 176 -0.24 -12.71 -12.62
CA GLU A 176 0.60 -13.91 -12.52
C GLU A 176 0.99 -14.22 -11.05
N CYS A 177 1.45 -13.20 -10.31
CA CYS A 177 1.82 -13.37 -8.91
C CYS A 177 0.60 -13.70 -8.02
N PHE A 178 -0.55 -13.08 -8.26
CA PHE A 178 -1.79 -13.35 -7.54
C PHE A 178 -2.24 -14.80 -7.75
N GLN A 179 -2.21 -15.29 -8.99
CA GLN A 179 -2.55 -16.67 -9.33
C GLN A 179 -1.58 -17.69 -8.71
N GLN A 180 -0.29 -17.35 -8.60
CA GLN A 180 0.72 -18.20 -7.97
C GLN A 180 0.61 -18.23 -6.44
N VAL A 181 0.38 -17.08 -5.83
CA VAL A 181 0.29 -16.94 -4.36
C VAL A 181 -1.06 -17.42 -3.84
N LYS A 182 -2.14 -17.18 -4.61
CA LYS A 182 -3.54 -17.45 -4.23
C LYS A 182 -3.87 -16.93 -2.83
N PRO A 183 -3.81 -15.60 -2.58
CA PRO A 183 -4.07 -15.05 -1.26
C PRO A 183 -5.49 -15.44 -0.81
N GLU A 184 -5.59 -16.08 0.36
CA GLU A 184 -6.86 -16.56 0.89
C GLU A 184 -7.86 -15.42 1.11
N GLY A 185 -9.06 -15.55 0.53
CA GLY A 185 -10.17 -14.61 0.69
C GLY A 185 -10.01 -13.30 -0.10
N ALA A 186 -8.93 -13.12 -0.86
CA ALA A 186 -8.71 -11.93 -1.64
C ALA A 186 -9.41 -12.00 -3.01
N THR A 187 -10.04 -10.89 -3.40
CA THR A 187 -10.53 -10.67 -4.77
C THR A 187 -9.52 -9.85 -5.56
N LEU A 188 -9.18 -10.30 -6.78
CA LEU A 188 -8.37 -9.53 -7.69
C LEU A 188 -9.28 -8.65 -8.57
N MET A 189 -9.07 -7.34 -8.50
CA MET A 189 -9.82 -6.34 -9.25
C MET A 189 -8.92 -5.61 -10.25
N TYR A 190 -9.53 -5.13 -11.31
CA TYR A 190 -8.85 -4.38 -12.36
C TYR A 190 -9.52 -3.04 -12.59
N PHE A 191 -8.71 -2.00 -12.83
CA PHE A 191 -9.23 -0.69 -13.21
C PHE A 191 -10.13 -0.76 -14.43
N GLY A 192 -11.13 0.10 -14.45
CA GLY A 192 -12.12 0.14 -15.52
C GLY A 192 -11.54 0.56 -16.87
N LYS A 193 -12.35 0.34 -17.91
CA LYS A 193 -12.00 0.68 -19.27
C LYS A 193 -11.88 2.19 -19.46
N TYR A 194 -10.83 2.63 -20.15
CA TYR A 194 -10.71 4.01 -20.61
C TYR A 194 -11.61 4.29 -21.81
N HIS A 195 -12.28 5.42 -21.79
CA HIS A 195 -13.08 5.92 -22.90
C HIS A 195 -12.47 7.20 -23.46
N ARG A 196 -12.14 7.21 -24.75
CA ARG A 196 -11.60 8.38 -25.41
C ARG A 196 -12.72 9.42 -25.66
N GLY A 197 -12.44 10.67 -25.38
CA GLY A 197 -13.39 11.77 -25.63
C GLY A 197 -14.52 11.87 -24.62
N LYS A 198 -15.67 12.39 -25.04
CA LYS A 198 -16.84 12.56 -24.16
C LYS A 198 -17.52 11.20 -23.93
N TYR A 199 -17.36 10.66 -22.74
CA TYR A 199 -18.09 9.47 -22.31
C TYR A 199 -19.38 9.87 -21.58
N LYS A 200 -20.50 9.25 -21.97
CA LYS A 200 -21.85 9.51 -21.41
C LYS A 200 -22.35 8.34 -20.56
N GLY A 201 -21.46 7.53 -20.00
CA GLY A 201 -21.83 6.44 -19.12
C GLY A 201 -22.47 6.92 -17.82
N LYS A 202 -23.15 6.01 -17.13
CA LYS A 202 -23.69 6.28 -15.79
C LYS A 202 -22.54 6.28 -14.78
N THR A 203 -22.62 7.18 -13.82
CA THR A 203 -21.75 7.18 -12.63
C THR A 203 -22.59 6.97 -11.37
N SER A 204 -22.07 6.23 -10.42
CA SER A 204 -22.66 6.11 -9.07
C SER A 204 -22.18 7.19 -8.11
N TYR A 205 -21.26 8.06 -8.56
CA TYR A 205 -20.63 9.08 -7.70
C TYR A 205 -21.37 10.42 -7.79
N THR A 206 -21.50 11.08 -6.66
CA THR A 206 -22.08 12.42 -6.57
C THR A 206 -21.15 13.49 -7.15
N LYS A 207 -21.72 14.64 -7.52
CA LYS A 207 -20.93 15.80 -7.98
C LYS A 207 -19.90 16.25 -6.93
N ALA A 208 -20.22 16.13 -5.62
CA ALA A 208 -19.32 16.49 -4.54
C ALA A 208 -18.10 15.54 -4.47
N GLU A 209 -18.32 14.23 -4.60
CA GLU A 209 -17.25 13.22 -4.62
C GLU A 209 -16.33 13.42 -5.81
N ILE A 210 -16.91 13.61 -7.02
CA ILE A 210 -16.14 13.89 -8.25
C ILE A 210 -15.29 15.14 -8.09
N ARG A 211 -15.83 16.20 -7.48
CA ARG A 211 -15.12 17.44 -7.19
C ARG A 211 -13.99 17.22 -6.18
N LYS A 212 -14.24 16.42 -5.13
CA LYS A 212 -13.21 16.05 -4.13
C LYS A 212 -12.04 15.33 -4.79
N LYS A 213 -12.31 14.31 -5.62
CA LYS A 213 -11.27 13.61 -6.42
C LYS A 213 -10.48 14.58 -7.29
N ALA A 214 -11.19 15.42 -8.07
CA ALA A 214 -10.55 16.40 -8.95
C ALA A 214 -9.65 17.40 -8.19
N ASN A 215 -10.04 17.80 -6.98
CA ASN A 215 -9.22 18.70 -6.15
C ASN A 215 -7.97 17.99 -5.61
N ILE A 216 -8.05 16.72 -5.23
CA ILE A 216 -6.89 15.95 -4.79
C ILE A 216 -5.92 15.73 -5.96
N LEU A 217 -6.42 15.43 -7.17
CA LEU A 217 -5.60 15.27 -8.38
C LEU A 217 -4.76 16.52 -8.72
N LYS A 218 -5.17 17.72 -8.31
CA LYS A 218 -4.39 18.96 -8.49
C LYS A 218 -3.04 18.94 -7.74
N LEU A 219 -2.86 18.05 -6.78
CA LEU A 219 -1.58 17.87 -6.08
C LEU A 219 -0.50 17.29 -7.00
N TYR A 220 -0.88 16.60 -8.06
CA TYR A 220 0.02 16.12 -9.11
C TYR A 220 0.41 17.23 -10.09
N LYS A 221 1.08 18.28 -9.58
CA LYS A 221 1.49 19.45 -10.36
C LYS A 221 2.42 19.09 -11.52
N SER A 222 3.32 18.10 -11.31
CA SER A 222 4.22 17.62 -12.36
C SER A 222 3.48 16.90 -13.49
N GLN A 223 2.27 16.39 -13.22
CA GLN A 223 1.42 15.62 -14.14
C GLN A 223 0.16 16.39 -14.57
N ALA A 224 0.12 17.71 -14.37
CA ALA A 224 -1.06 18.53 -14.63
C ALA A 224 -1.64 18.36 -16.06
N LYS A 225 -0.78 18.14 -17.08
CA LYS A 225 -1.21 17.87 -18.46
C LYS A 225 -1.96 16.55 -18.57
N SER A 226 -1.43 15.46 -17.98
CA SER A 226 -2.05 14.12 -17.96
C SER A 226 -3.36 14.15 -17.17
N VAL A 227 -3.35 14.75 -15.98
CA VAL A 227 -4.54 14.93 -15.14
C VAL A 227 -5.64 15.69 -15.91
N LYS A 228 -5.32 16.79 -16.59
CA LYS A 228 -6.28 17.54 -17.41
C LYS A 228 -6.82 16.70 -18.57
N LYS A 229 -5.94 15.98 -19.29
CA LYS A 229 -6.31 15.12 -20.42
C LYS A 229 -7.27 14.00 -20.02
N LEU A 230 -7.09 13.43 -18.83
CA LEU A 230 -7.83 12.27 -18.33
C LEU A 230 -9.00 12.66 -17.41
N SER A 231 -9.21 13.95 -17.12
CA SER A 231 -10.21 14.45 -16.16
C SER A 231 -11.65 14.07 -16.50
N HIS A 232 -11.96 13.83 -17.78
CA HIS A 232 -13.29 13.36 -18.22
C HIS A 232 -13.61 11.95 -17.69
N MET A 233 -12.59 11.18 -17.27
CA MET A 233 -12.77 9.86 -16.67
C MET A 233 -13.00 9.91 -15.15
N ASN A 234 -12.82 11.05 -14.50
CA ASN A 234 -12.97 11.15 -13.04
C ASN A 234 -14.28 10.58 -12.49
N PRO A 235 -15.43 10.68 -13.18
CA PRO A 235 -16.68 10.09 -12.71
C PRO A 235 -16.78 8.57 -12.87
N TYR A 236 -15.85 7.93 -13.56
CA TYR A 236 -16.03 6.56 -14.05
C TYR A 236 -14.90 5.64 -13.57
N GLU A 237 -15.10 5.02 -12.40
CA GLU A 237 -14.22 3.98 -11.87
C GLU A 237 -14.97 2.64 -11.89
N ASN A 238 -15.21 2.13 -13.09
CA ASN A 238 -15.94 0.87 -13.28
C ASN A 238 -14.96 -0.30 -13.23
N TRP A 239 -14.56 -0.67 -12.02
CA TRP A 239 -13.66 -1.81 -11.83
C TRP A 239 -14.31 -3.14 -12.19
N THR A 240 -13.50 -4.10 -12.58
CA THR A 240 -13.93 -5.47 -12.94
C THR A 240 -13.14 -6.50 -12.15
N VAL A 241 -13.70 -7.69 -11.98
CA VAL A 241 -13.01 -8.87 -11.44
C VAL A 241 -12.22 -9.54 -12.55
#